data_57a7921d1f51f2dcfd0bc22122b7d6b3
#
_entry.id   57a7921d1f51f2dcfd0bc22122b7d6b3
#
_cell.length_a   1.000
_cell.length_b   1.000
_cell.length_c   1.000
_cell.angle_alpha   90.00
_cell.angle_beta   90.00
_cell.angle_gamma   90.00
#
_symmetry.space_group_name_H-M   'P 1'
#
loop_
_entity.id
_entity.type
_entity.pdbx_description
1 polymer ?
#
loop_
_entity_poly.entity_id
_entity_poly.type
_entity_poly.pdbx_seq_one_letter_code
_entity_poly.pdbx_strand_id
1 'polypeptide(L)'
;KIIELLRKNETTATFFMVGEILEQEPQILDIILENGHEIAFHTMTHSNLNELTKEKFLKELDTFADITNGESKGFRAPTFSLNKNTAWVIDALLEKKYVYDSSVVPVKTQLYGFSNCELEPFKISNKSLTQNNPNGKLLEFPLMIGKFFGKTMPTGGGFYVRFLPLKTSLKSISNFEKNNNPATIYV
;
A
#
# COMPACT_ATOMS: atom_id res chain seq x y z
N LYS A 1 -0.49 19.93 -9.01
CA LYS A 1 -1.81 19.48 -9.57
C LYS A 1 -2.54 18.49 -8.67
N ILE A 2 -1.91 17.35 -8.21
CA ILE A 2 -2.56 16.35 -7.34
C ILE A 2 -2.97 16.98 -6.02
N ILE A 3 -2.05 17.64 -5.32
CA ILE A 3 -2.32 18.34 -4.04
C ILE A 3 -3.45 19.35 -4.18
N GLU A 4 -3.46 20.15 -5.24
CA GLU A 4 -4.55 21.11 -5.53
C GLU A 4 -5.91 20.43 -5.70
N LEU A 5 -5.93 19.26 -6.39
CA LEU A 5 -7.14 18.48 -6.59
C LEU A 5 -7.67 17.94 -5.26
N LEU A 6 -6.78 17.38 -4.43
CA LEU A 6 -7.11 16.87 -3.09
C LEU A 6 -7.65 17.99 -2.22
N ARG A 7 -6.95 19.14 -2.17
CA ARG A 7 -7.38 20.33 -1.41
C ARG A 7 -8.74 20.86 -1.88
N LYS A 8 -8.98 20.93 -3.19
CA LYS A 8 -10.26 21.39 -3.75
C LYS A 8 -11.44 20.48 -3.33
N ASN A 9 -11.17 19.20 -3.09
CA ASN A 9 -12.17 18.23 -2.69
C ASN A 9 -12.13 17.91 -1.19
N GLU A 10 -11.40 18.70 -0.39
CA GLU A 10 -11.27 18.52 1.06
C GLU A 10 -10.89 17.06 1.45
N THR A 11 -10.00 16.47 0.66
CA THR A 11 -9.61 15.05 0.78
C THR A 11 -8.12 14.94 1.07
N THR A 12 -7.74 14.02 1.95
CA THR A 12 -6.36 13.66 2.21
C THR A 12 -5.99 12.34 1.51
N ALA A 13 -4.70 12.09 1.36
CA ALA A 13 -4.18 10.86 0.76
C ALA A 13 -2.88 10.43 1.44
N THR A 14 -2.55 9.16 1.32
CA THR A 14 -1.24 8.62 1.66
C THR A 14 -0.38 8.58 0.40
N PHE A 15 0.79 9.20 0.45
CA PHE A 15 1.79 9.19 -0.61
C PHE A 15 2.84 8.12 -0.30
N PHE A 16 2.74 6.97 -0.97
CA PHE A 16 3.78 5.94 -0.93
C PHE A 16 4.95 6.36 -1.81
N MET A 17 5.98 6.91 -1.18
CA MET A 17 7.09 7.58 -1.84
C MET A 17 8.30 6.67 -2.03
N VAL A 18 8.89 6.73 -3.21
CA VAL A 18 10.21 6.18 -3.51
C VAL A 18 11.26 7.11 -2.88
N GLY A 19 12.16 6.56 -2.06
CA GLY A 19 13.08 7.36 -1.27
C GLY A 19 14.00 8.28 -2.10
N GLU A 20 14.53 7.79 -3.22
CA GLU A 20 15.37 8.58 -4.13
C GLU A 20 14.69 9.87 -4.65
N ILE A 21 13.36 9.86 -4.78
CA ILE A 21 12.62 11.06 -5.19
C ILE A 21 12.73 12.14 -4.10
N LEU A 22 12.61 11.74 -2.83
CA LEU A 22 12.74 12.67 -1.71
C LEU A 22 14.20 13.13 -1.49
N GLU A 23 15.19 12.28 -1.80
CA GLU A 23 16.60 12.70 -1.79
C GLU A 23 16.89 13.74 -2.86
N GLN A 24 16.33 13.60 -4.05
CA GLN A 24 16.53 14.52 -5.18
C GLN A 24 15.72 15.81 -5.03
N GLU A 25 14.52 15.72 -4.47
CA GLU A 25 13.56 16.82 -4.36
C GLU A 25 12.97 16.89 -2.94
N PRO A 26 13.79 17.26 -1.92
CA PRO A 26 13.37 17.25 -0.50
C PRO A 26 12.12 18.08 -0.21
N GLN A 27 11.89 19.16 -0.97
CA GLN A 27 10.72 20.02 -0.83
C GLN A 27 9.39 19.29 -1.05
N ILE A 28 9.39 18.12 -1.70
CA ILE A 28 8.18 17.30 -1.89
C ILE A 28 7.64 16.82 -0.54
N LEU A 29 8.53 16.49 0.40
CA LEU A 29 8.13 16.07 1.75
C LEU A 29 7.33 17.17 2.44
N ASP A 30 7.86 18.38 2.47
CA ASP A 30 7.21 19.53 3.11
C ASP A 30 5.85 19.81 2.46
N ILE A 31 5.77 19.80 1.12
CA ILE A 31 4.54 20.01 0.38
C ILE A 31 3.47 18.96 0.76
N ILE A 32 3.86 17.70 0.93
CA ILE A 32 2.92 16.63 1.31
C ILE A 32 2.41 16.85 2.74
N LEU A 33 3.32 17.05 3.68
CA LEU A 33 2.98 17.16 5.11
C LEU A 33 2.23 18.46 5.44
N GLU A 34 2.64 19.60 4.91
CA GLU A 34 1.97 20.91 5.13
C GLU A 34 0.54 20.95 4.59
N ASN A 35 0.21 20.12 3.59
CA ASN A 35 -1.16 19.98 3.08
C ASN A 35 -1.97 18.88 3.81
N GLY A 36 -1.46 18.35 4.93
CA GLY A 36 -2.17 17.38 5.77
C GLY A 36 -2.25 15.98 5.17
N HIS A 37 -1.37 15.64 4.23
CA HIS A 37 -1.29 14.30 3.65
C HIS A 37 -0.28 13.44 4.41
N GLU A 38 -0.43 12.13 4.30
CA GLU A 38 0.47 11.16 4.89
C GLU A 38 1.58 10.76 3.91
N ILE A 39 2.78 10.52 4.45
CA ILE A 39 3.90 9.95 3.73
C ILE A 39 4.13 8.50 4.18
N ALA A 40 4.33 7.60 3.23
CA ALA A 40 4.60 6.19 3.46
C ALA A 40 5.72 5.68 2.54
N PHE A 41 6.35 4.59 2.91
CA PHE A 41 7.53 4.05 2.22
C PHE A 41 7.17 3.16 1.04
N HIS A 42 7.93 3.30 -0.07
CA HIS A 42 7.77 2.49 -1.29
C HIS A 42 9.12 2.00 -1.86
N THR A 43 10.02 1.54 -1.00
CA THR A 43 11.45 1.27 -1.20
C THR A 43 12.26 2.51 -1.62
N MET A 44 13.58 2.44 -1.55
CA MET A 44 14.41 3.59 -1.95
C MET A 44 14.43 3.81 -3.45
N THR A 45 14.43 2.74 -4.26
CA THR A 45 14.63 2.79 -5.72
C THR A 45 13.48 2.14 -6.50
N HIS A 46 12.29 1.98 -5.90
CA HIS A 46 11.17 1.22 -6.46
C HIS A 46 11.53 -0.24 -6.78
N SER A 47 12.49 -0.81 -6.05
CA SER A 47 12.94 -2.20 -6.23
C SER A 47 11.86 -3.21 -5.86
N ASN A 48 11.73 -4.27 -6.66
CA ASN A 48 10.90 -5.42 -6.32
C ASN A 48 11.46 -6.12 -5.08
N LEU A 49 10.61 -6.54 -4.13
CA LEU A 49 11.06 -7.17 -2.89
C LEU A 49 11.87 -8.46 -3.11
N ASN A 50 11.65 -9.18 -4.22
CA ASN A 50 12.43 -10.37 -4.56
C ASN A 50 13.88 -10.06 -4.94
N GLU A 51 14.22 -8.79 -5.19
CA GLU A 51 15.57 -8.30 -5.53
C GLU A 51 16.31 -7.78 -4.29
N LEU A 52 15.63 -7.75 -3.13
CA LEU A 52 16.17 -7.24 -1.87
C LEU A 52 16.48 -8.38 -0.90
N THR A 53 17.53 -8.18 -0.09
CA THR A 53 17.72 -8.96 1.14
C THR A 53 17.11 -8.21 2.33
N LYS A 54 16.87 -8.93 3.43
CA LYS A 54 16.37 -8.32 4.68
C LYS A 54 17.31 -7.20 5.15
N GLU A 55 18.62 -7.43 5.11
CA GLU A 55 19.64 -6.46 5.56
C GLU A 55 19.63 -5.19 4.72
N LYS A 56 19.50 -5.33 3.39
CA LYS A 56 19.40 -4.17 2.50
C LYS A 56 18.12 -3.39 2.78
N PHE A 57 16.99 -4.09 2.91
CA PHE A 57 15.69 -3.46 3.18
C PHE A 57 15.67 -2.73 4.54
N LEU A 58 16.28 -3.30 5.59
CA LEU A 58 16.42 -2.62 6.88
C LEU A 58 17.21 -1.31 6.76
N LYS A 59 18.29 -1.30 5.98
CA LYS A 59 19.05 -0.07 5.69
C LYS A 59 18.23 0.95 4.93
N GLU A 60 17.44 0.51 3.95
CA GLU A 60 16.54 1.39 3.21
C GLU A 60 15.47 2.02 4.13
N LEU A 61 14.94 1.25 5.10
CA LEU A 61 14.00 1.76 6.10
C LEU A 61 14.66 2.81 7.02
N ASP A 62 15.92 2.60 7.43
CA ASP A 62 16.67 3.58 8.22
C ASP A 62 16.90 4.87 7.41
N THR A 63 17.40 4.75 6.18
CA THR A 63 17.61 5.91 5.31
C THR A 63 16.31 6.70 5.08
N PHE A 64 15.20 6.01 4.83
CA PHE A 64 13.91 6.67 4.62
C PHE A 64 13.38 7.33 5.90
N ALA A 65 13.63 6.73 7.07
CA ALA A 65 13.30 7.33 8.36
C ALA A 65 14.10 8.62 8.60
N ASP A 66 15.40 8.65 8.25
CA ASP A 66 16.23 9.84 8.34
C ASP A 66 15.71 10.96 7.41
N ILE A 67 15.37 10.64 6.15
CA ILE A 67 14.83 11.60 5.18
C ILE A 67 13.49 12.20 5.67
N THR A 68 12.63 11.36 6.27
CA THR A 68 11.27 11.74 6.66
C THR A 68 11.15 12.15 8.14
N ASN A 69 12.26 12.31 8.87
CA ASN A 69 12.29 12.59 10.31
C ASN A 69 11.40 11.61 11.13
N GLY A 70 11.28 10.36 10.69
CA GLY A 70 10.49 9.32 11.34
C GLY A 70 8.97 9.45 11.18
N GLU A 71 8.48 10.33 10.32
CA GLU A 71 7.04 10.54 10.09
C GLU A 71 6.37 9.35 9.37
N SER A 72 7.13 8.59 8.58
CA SER A 72 6.57 7.44 7.84
C SER A 72 6.26 6.25 8.76
N LYS A 73 5.03 5.75 8.68
CA LYS A 73 4.55 4.59 9.45
C LYS A 73 3.93 3.50 8.59
N GLY A 74 3.73 3.76 7.32
CA GLY A 74 3.12 2.85 6.35
C GLY A 74 4.10 2.38 5.28
N PHE A 75 3.83 1.21 4.73
CA PHE A 75 4.59 0.63 3.62
C PHE A 75 3.68 0.11 2.52
N ARG A 76 4.16 0.15 1.30
CA ARG A 76 3.61 -0.59 0.16
C ARG A 76 4.73 -1.15 -0.69
N ALA A 77 4.67 -2.44 -1.00
CA ALA A 77 5.65 -3.09 -1.86
C ALA A 77 5.49 -2.63 -3.32
N PRO A 78 6.57 -2.19 -4.00
CA PRO A 78 6.54 -1.95 -5.43
C PRO A 78 6.00 -3.16 -6.19
N THR A 79 5.17 -2.89 -7.20
CA THR A 79 4.53 -3.91 -8.05
C THR A 79 3.75 -4.99 -7.28
N PHE A 80 3.34 -4.70 -6.02
CA PHE A 80 2.69 -5.67 -5.11
C PHE A 80 3.50 -6.95 -4.97
N SER A 81 4.82 -6.82 -4.82
CA SER A 81 5.78 -7.92 -4.81
C SER A 81 5.86 -8.70 -3.50
N LEU A 82 4.99 -8.40 -2.53
CA LEU A 82 4.87 -9.20 -1.32
C LEU A 82 4.37 -10.61 -1.67
N ASN A 83 5.11 -11.64 -1.24
CA ASN A 83 4.79 -13.04 -1.46
C ASN A 83 5.44 -13.91 -0.37
N LYS A 84 5.31 -15.25 -0.47
CA LYS A 84 5.86 -16.17 0.55
C LYS A 84 7.38 -16.06 0.71
N ASN A 85 8.11 -15.77 -0.36
CA ASN A 85 9.59 -15.65 -0.31
C ASN A 85 10.03 -14.31 0.28
N THR A 86 9.18 -13.29 0.22
CA THR A 86 9.44 -11.95 0.75
C THR A 86 8.71 -11.66 2.07
N ALA A 87 8.08 -12.68 2.69
CA ALA A 87 7.32 -12.54 3.95
C ALA A 87 8.17 -12.00 5.12
N TRP A 88 9.49 -12.11 5.05
CA TRP A 88 10.44 -11.52 6.00
C TRP A 88 10.31 -9.97 6.11
N VAL A 89 9.74 -9.33 5.10
CA VAL A 89 9.47 -7.88 5.10
C VAL A 89 8.57 -7.49 6.26
N ILE A 90 7.58 -8.32 6.63
CA ILE A 90 6.69 -8.06 7.76
C ILE A 90 7.47 -7.89 9.06
N ASP A 91 8.45 -8.78 9.30
CA ASP A 91 9.29 -8.71 10.51
C ASP A 91 10.21 -7.47 10.47
N ALA A 92 10.76 -7.13 9.29
CA ALA A 92 11.59 -5.94 9.13
C ALA A 92 10.80 -4.64 9.38
N LEU A 93 9.57 -4.55 8.88
CA LEU A 93 8.68 -3.41 9.13
C LEU A 93 8.37 -3.27 10.63
N LEU A 94 8.05 -4.38 11.32
CA LEU A 94 7.80 -4.36 12.75
C LEU A 94 9.06 -3.97 13.55
N GLU A 95 10.24 -4.44 13.15
CA GLU A 95 11.54 -4.08 13.76
C GLU A 95 11.75 -2.55 13.71
N LYS A 96 11.34 -1.91 12.59
CA LYS A 96 11.43 -0.46 12.38
C LYS A 96 10.16 0.32 12.80
N LYS A 97 9.25 -0.32 13.56
CA LYS A 97 8.05 0.29 14.14
C LYS A 97 7.06 0.84 13.11
N TYR A 98 7.02 0.24 11.93
CA TYR A 98 5.93 0.47 11.00
C TYR A 98 4.63 -0.11 11.57
N VAL A 99 3.51 0.54 11.29
CA VAL A 99 2.22 0.17 11.89
C VAL A 99 1.27 -0.46 10.89
N TYR A 100 1.46 -0.20 9.59
CA TYR A 100 0.65 -0.83 8.56
C TYR A 100 1.41 -1.09 7.25
N ASP A 101 0.86 -2.03 6.49
CA ASP A 101 1.23 -2.38 5.12
C ASP A 101 0.00 -2.27 4.21
N SER A 102 0.20 -2.05 2.93
CA SER A 102 -0.85 -2.08 1.91
C SER A 102 -0.33 -2.73 0.62
N SER A 103 0.23 -3.92 0.77
CA SER A 103 0.88 -4.67 -0.32
C SER A 103 0.07 -5.84 -0.83
N VAL A 104 -1.05 -6.19 -0.17
CA VAL A 104 -1.85 -7.34 -0.53
C VAL A 104 -2.93 -6.99 -1.54
N VAL A 105 -2.96 -7.74 -2.65
CA VAL A 105 -4.05 -7.72 -3.62
C VAL A 105 -4.84 -9.01 -3.45
N PRO A 106 -6.11 -8.97 -2.96
CA PRO A 106 -6.87 -10.16 -2.58
C PRO A 106 -7.55 -10.86 -3.77
N VAL A 107 -6.87 -10.86 -4.90
CA VAL A 107 -7.23 -11.64 -6.09
C VAL A 107 -5.96 -12.02 -6.85
N LYS A 108 -5.86 -13.28 -7.24
CA LYS A 108 -4.71 -13.76 -8.03
C LYS A 108 -4.80 -13.25 -9.46
N THR A 109 -3.77 -12.52 -9.89
CA THR A 109 -3.54 -12.10 -11.28
C THR A 109 -2.38 -12.88 -11.88
N GLN A 110 -2.01 -12.57 -13.12
CA GLN A 110 -0.80 -13.16 -13.74
C GLN A 110 0.50 -12.64 -13.12
N LEU A 111 0.48 -11.42 -12.58
CA LEU A 111 1.69 -10.72 -12.11
C LEU A 111 1.82 -10.72 -10.58
N TYR A 112 0.70 -10.66 -9.83
CA TYR A 112 0.71 -10.51 -8.38
C TYR A 112 -0.62 -10.97 -7.77
N GLY A 113 -0.71 -10.88 -6.44
CA GLY A 113 -1.93 -11.09 -5.67
C GLY A 113 -2.09 -12.50 -5.13
N PHE A 114 -3.09 -12.65 -4.29
CA PHE A 114 -3.35 -13.86 -3.52
C PHE A 114 -4.77 -14.37 -3.75
N SER A 115 -4.94 -15.69 -3.66
CA SER A 115 -6.27 -16.33 -3.55
C SER A 115 -6.62 -16.50 -2.08
N ASN A 116 -7.92 -16.56 -1.78
CA ASN A 116 -8.44 -16.81 -0.43
C ASN A 116 -7.86 -15.82 0.61
N CYS A 117 -7.98 -14.54 0.32
CA CYS A 117 -7.45 -13.47 1.15
C CYS A 117 -8.60 -12.69 1.80
N GLU A 118 -8.36 -12.18 3.01
CA GLU A 118 -9.24 -11.21 3.65
C GLU A 118 -9.42 -9.98 2.76
N LEU A 119 -10.62 -9.42 2.78
CA LEU A 119 -10.96 -8.19 2.04
C LEU A 119 -10.98 -6.95 2.94
N GLU A 120 -11.15 -7.17 4.24
CA GLU A 120 -11.13 -6.16 5.28
C GLU A 120 -9.71 -5.93 5.78
N PRO A 121 -9.40 -4.81 6.43
CA PRO A 121 -8.13 -4.66 7.12
C PRO A 121 -7.93 -5.78 8.15
N PHE A 122 -6.76 -6.39 8.13
CA PHE A 122 -6.45 -7.53 8.98
C PHE A 122 -5.00 -7.47 9.53
N LYS A 123 -4.76 -8.19 10.60
CA LYS A 123 -3.41 -8.30 11.16
C LYS A 123 -2.60 -9.33 10.39
N ILE A 124 -1.64 -8.85 9.59
CA ILE A 124 -0.74 -9.68 8.79
C ILE A 124 0.46 -10.17 9.62
N SER A 125 1.04 -11.30 9.23
CA SER A 125 2.29 -11.81 9.78
C SER A 125 3.11 -12.53 8.71
N ASN A 126 4.40 -12.77 8.96
CA ASN A 126 5.27 -13.55 8.07
C ASN A 126 4.79 -15.00 7.85
N LYS A 127 3.96 -15.53 8.77
CA LYS A 127 3.36 -16.87 8.68
C LYS A 127 2.02 -16.89 7.96
N SER A 128 1.33 -15.74 7.89
CA SER A 128 0.03 -15.61 7.23
C SER A 128 -0.07 -14.26 6.53
N LEU A 129 0.04 -14.27 5.21
CA LEU A 129 -0.05 -13.06 4.36
C LEU A 129 -1.48 -12.78 3.87
N THR A 130 -2.43 -13.67 4.14
CA THR A 130 -3.77 -13.61 3.53
C THR A 130 -4.92 -13.71 4.52
N GLN A 131 -4.64 -14.12 5.73
CA GLN A 131 -5.65 -14.36 6.77
C GLN A 131 -5.28 -13.63 8.05
N ASN A 132 -6.27 -13.13 8.75
CA ASN A 132 -6.09 -12.44 10.01
C ASN A 132 -5.35 -13.33 11.04
N ASN A 133 -4.26 -12.81 11.56
CA ASN A 133 -3.54 -13.41 12.67
C ASN A 133 -3.82 -12.57 13.95
N PRO A 134 -4.59 -13.07 14.92
CA PRO A 134 -4.91 -12.33 16.14
C PRO A 134 -3.70 -11.81 16.91
N ASN A 135 -2.56 -12.49 16.78
CA ASN A 135 -1.28 -12.12 17.40
C ASN A 135 -0.40 -11.22 16.50
N GLY A 136 -0.85 -10.94 15.28
CA GLY A 136 -0.17 -10.02 14.35
C GLY A 136 -0.14 -8.60 14.91
N LYS A 137 0.94 -7.88 14.64
CA LYS A 137 1.15 -6.50 15.12
C LYS A 137 1.13 -5.48 13.99
N LEU A 138 1.25 -5.89 12.73
CA LEU A 138 1.17 -5.04 11.57
C LEU A 138 -0.23 -5.14 10.98
N LEU A 139 -0.85 -4.00 10.66
CA LEU A 139 -2.15 -3.95 10.01
C LEU A 139 -1.96 -3.96 8.49
N GLU A 140 -2.65 -4.83 7.78
CA GLU A 140 -2.71 -4.84 6.33
C GLU A 140 -3.98 -4.15 5.86
N PHE A 141 -3.84 -3.26 4.86
CA PHE A 141 -4.95 -2.66 4.12
C PHE A 141 -4.99 -3.23 2.71
N PRO A 142 -5.75 -4.32 2.46
CA PRO A 142 -5.80 -4.95 1.16
C PRO A 142 -6.37 -4.02 0.09
N LEU A 143 -5.87 -4.15 -1.14
CA LEU A 143 -6.39 -3.38 -2.27
C LEU A 143 -7.85 -3.76 -2.55
N MET A 144 -8.69 -2.76 -2.81
CA MET A 144 -10.09 -2.98 -3.21
C MET A 144 -10.20 -3.82 -4.48
N ILE A 145 -11.01 -4.87 -4.41
CA ILE A 145 -11.39 -5.69 -5.56
C ILE A 145 -12.88 -5.58 -5.86
N GLY A 146 -13.27 -5.96 -7.06
CA GLY A 146 -14.67 -5.95 -7.47
C GLY A 146 -14.91 -6.89 -8.64
N LYS A 147 -16.15 -6.91 -9.14
CA LYS A 147 -16.55 -7.74 -10.28
C LYS A 147 -16.79 -6.92 -11.53
N PHE A 148 -16.21 -7.36 -12.63
CA PHE A 148 -16.48 -6.85 -13.97
C PHE A 148 -16.73 -8.03 -14.92
N PHE A 149 -17.89 -8.06 -15.58
CA PHE A 149 -18.36 -9.20 -16.38
C PHE A 149 -18.22 -10.57 -15.66
N GLY A 150 -18.59 -10.61 -14.38
CA GLY A 150 -18.53 -11.80 -13.55
C GLY A 150 -17.14 -12.20 -13.05
N LYS A 151 -16.07 -11.59 -13.54
CA LYS A 151 -14.68 -11.86 -13.09
C LYS A 151 -14.28 -10.91 -11.97
N THR A 152 -13.66 -11.44 -10.93
CA THR A 152 -13.06 -10.63 -9.84
C THR A 152 -11.72 -10.04 -10.31
N MET A 153 -11.51 -8.75 -10.02
CA MET A 153 -10.28 -8.03 -10.40
C MET A 153 -10.00 -6.86 -9.46
N PRO A 154 -8.76 -6.30 -9.46
CA PRO A 154 -8.37 -5.19 -8.59
C PRO A 154 -8.97 -3.85 -9.03
N THR A 155 -10.26 -3.63 -8.78
CA THR A 155 -10.98 -2.42 -9.20
C THR A 155 -10.51 -1.13 -8.53
N GLY A 156 -9.69 -1.23 -7.47
CA GLY A 156 -9.01 -0.11 -6.80
C GLY A 156 -7.61 0.18 -7.32
N GLY A 157 -7.10 -0.60 -8.28
CA GLY A 157 -5.75 -0.44 -8.81
C GLY A 157 -5.65 0.59 -9.92
N GLY A 158 -4.58 1.38 -9.95
CA GLY A 158 -4.37 2.49 -10.88
C GLY A 158 -4.56 2.15 -12.36
N PHE A 159 -4.10 0.97 -12.80
CA PHE A 159 -4.37 0.47 -14.15
C PHE A 159 -5.89 0.27 -14.37
N TYR A 160 -6.55 -0.43 -13.45
CA TYR A 160 -7.97 -0.76 -13.58
C TYR A 160 -8.87 0.47 -13.46
N VAL A 161 -8.54 1.42 -12.58
CA VAL A 161 -9.27 2.69 -12.44
C VAL A 161 -9.26 3.50 -13.76
N ARG A 162 -8.18 3.39 -14.54
CA ARG A 162 -8.07 4.08 -15.85
C ARG A 162 -8.80 3.38 -16.98
N PHE A 163 -8.90 2.05 -16.97
CA PHE A 163 -9.43 1.24 -18.08
C PHE A 163 -10.86 0.74 -17.85
N LEU A 164 -11.28 0.54 -16.60
CA LEU A 164 -12.64 0.11 -16.33
C LEU A 164 -13.62 1.29 -16.35
N PRO A 165 -14.88 1.05 -16.73
CA PRO A 165 -15.92 2.07 -16.59
C PRO A 165 -16.00 2.55 -15.14
N LEU A 166 -16.07 3.86 -14.91
CA LEU A 166 -16.14 4.46 -13.57
C LEU A 166 -17.21 3.79 -12.68
N LYS A 167 -18.35 3.44 -13.26
CA LYS A 167 -19.43 2.71 -12.56
C LYS A 167 -18.97 1.42 -11.89
N THR A 168 -17.94 0.74 -12.43
CA THR A 168 -17.39 -0.49 -11.83
C THR A 168 -16.68 -0.18 -10.53
N SER A 169 -15.81 0.83 -10.51
CA SER A 169 -15.10 1.27 -9.30
C SER A 169 -16.08 1.81 -8.26
N LEU A 170 -17.04 2.65 -8.65
CA LEU A 170 -18.06 3.18 -7.75
C LEU A 170 -18.92 2.06 -7.12
N LYS A 171 -19.30 1.04 -7.91
CA LYS A 171 -20.02 -0.13 -7.39
C LYS A 171 -19.17 -0.93 -6.39
N SER A 172 -17.87 -1.05 -6.64
CA SER A 172 -16.94 -1.72 -5.71
C SER A 172 -16.83 -0.94 -4.40
N ILE A 173 -16.64 0.39 -4.45
CA ILE A 173 -16.63 1.26 -3.27
C ILE A 173 -17.92 1.07 -2.47
N SER A 174 -19.09 1.20 -3.12
CA SER A 174 -20.38 1.05 -2.44
C SER A 174 -20.57 -0.33 -1.78
N ASN A 175 -19.98 -1.39 -2.36
CA ASN A 175 -20.03 -2.71 -1.73
C ASN A 175 -19.14 -2.79 -0.48
N PHE A 176 -17.98 -2.15 -0.47
CA PHE A 176 -17.12 -2.05 0.71
C PHE A 176 -17.80 -1.23 1.81
N GLU A 177 -18.35 -0.07 1.49
CA GLU A 177 -19.08 0.80 2.41
C GLU A 177 -20.27 0.09 3.09
N LYS A 178 -21.06 -0.67 2.33
CA LYS A 178 -22.19 -1.45 2.86
C LYS A 178 -21.80 -2.47 3.93
N ASN A 179 -20.55 -2.93 3.88
CA ASN A 179 -19.99 -3.86 4.84
C ASN A 179 -19.15 -3.16 5.92
N ASN A 180 -19.20 -1.83 6.02
CA ASN A 180 -18.37 -1.00 6.89
C ASN A 180 -16.85 -1.21 6.69
N ASN A 181 -16.42 -1.54 5.47
CA ASN A 181 -15.04 -1.78 5.14
C ASN A 181 -14.43 -0.60 4.38
N PRO A 182 -13.19 -0.20 4.68
CA PRO A 182 -12.48 0.78 3.88
C PRO A 182 -12.16 0.23 2.48
N ALA A 183 -12.36 1.06 1.47
CA ALA A 183 -12.00 0.74 0.09
C ALA A 183 -10.61 1.31 -0.22
N THR A 184 -9.56 0.49 -0.17
CA THR A 184 -8.20 0.91 -0.52
C THR A 184 -8.05 1.06 -2.03
N ILE A 185 -7.74 2.28 -2.48
CA ILE A 185 -7.58 2.64 -3.89
C ILE A 185 -6.20 3.28 -4.08
N TYR A 186 -5.54 3.02 -5.21
CA TYR A 186 -4.34 3.76 -5.61
C TYR A 186 -4.44 4.23 -7.06
N VAL A 187 -3.76 5.31 -7.38
CA VAL A 187 -3.74 5.96 -8.70
C VAL A 187 -2.33 6.29 -9.14
#